data_4573c11511ebf164e1625c427246d5ee
#
_entry.id   4573c11511ebf164e1625c427246d5ee
#
_cell.length_a   1.000
_cell.length_b   1.000
_cell.length_c   1.000
_cell.angle_alpha   90.00
_cell.angle_beta   90.00
_cell.angle_gamma   90.00
#
_symmetry.space_group_name_H-M   'P 1'
#
loop_
_entity.id
_entity.type
_entity.pdbx_description
1 polymer ?
#
loop_
_entity_poly.entity_id
_entity_poly.type
_entity_poly.pdbx_seq_one_letter_code
_entity_poly.pdbx_strand_id
1 'polypeptide(L)'
;QRQMCIRDRHYPMLTRWNELARKNNLPEFYFMAYTADPREVKHPRYNVFDNVILSNINGAFGQGHSVKRLLKDVLINRFLHLPAHVVSYRKAIKKMLCPAFENEKVVPVVVPNWDHSPRLGTGGSIFHNSTPELFKRHLTDILLITRQKRVVQPMIFIKSWNEWGEGNYMEPDLRFGKQYIEACRQTINAFDWTMDGTL
;
A
#
# COMPACT_ATOMS: atom_id res chain seq x y z
N GLN A 1 -13.01 18.65 -18.38
CA GLN A 1 -11.91 19.39 -19.07
C GLN A 1 -10.74 19.72 -18.14
N ARG A 2 -10.96 20.13 -16.87
CA ARG A 2 -9.85 20.47 -15.95
C ARG A 2 -8.94 19.27 -15.59
N GLN A 3 -9.46 18.07 -15.54
CA GLN A 3 -8.63 16.87 -15.26
C GLN A 3 -7.73 16.46 -16.44
N MET A 4 -8.14 16.71 -17.68
CA MET A 4 -7.30 16.46 -18.87
C MET A 4 -6.08 17.39 -18.90
N CYS A 5 -6.25 18.68 -18.58
CA CYS A 5 -5.14 19.64 -18.58
C CYS A 5 -4.05 19.36 -17.53
N ILE A 6 -4.39 18.66 -16.43
CA ILE A 6 -3.39 18.25 -15.44
C ILE A 6 -2.60 17.02 -15.93
N ARG A 7 -3.24 16.10 -16.66
CA ARG A 7 -2.58 14.89 -17.20
C ARG A 7 -1.43 15.21 -18.15
N ASP A 8 -1.64 16.16 -19.07
CA ASP A 8 -0.64 16.49 -20.10
C ASP A 8 0.53 17.34 -19.58
N ARG A 9 0.40 17.94 -18.39
CA ARG A 9 1.45 18.80 -17.81
C ARG A 9 2.53 18.03 -17.03
N HIS A 10 2.30 16.78 -16.65
CA HIS A 10 3.29 16.01 -15.89
C HIS A 10 4.47 15.56 -16.76
N TYR A 11 4.24 15.19 -18.01
CA TYR A 11 5.28 14.72 -18.91
C TYR A 11 6.41 15.73 -19.14
N PRO A 12 6.12 17.00 -19.51
CA PRO A 12 7.17 17.99 -19.69
C PRO A 12 7.94 18.29 -18.40
N MET A 13 7.29 18.19 -17.24
CA MET A 13 7.93 18.42 -15.96
C MET A 13 8.97 17.34 -15.63
N LEU A 14 8.63 16.06 -15.78
CA LEU A 14 9.55 14.94 -15.52
C LEU A 14 10.79 15.02 -16.42
N THR A 15 10.56 15.26 -17.71
CA THR A 15 11.66 15.48 -18.67
C THR A 15 12.54 16.67 -18.27
N ARG A 16 11.92 17.79 -17.89
CA ARG A 16 12.64 18.99 -17.48
C ARG A 16 13.50 18.77 -16.23
N TRP A 17 13.02 18.00 -15.28
CA TRP A 17 13.77 17.67 -14.08
C TRP A 17 15.00 16.84 -14.39
N ASN A 18 14.89 15.84 -15.27
CA ASN A 18 16.03 15.04 -15.69
C ASN A 18 17.02 15.84 -16.54
N GLU A 19 16.55 16.77 -17.36
CA GLU A 19 17.44 17.73 -18.06
C GLU A 19 18.23 18.60 -17.07
N LEU A 20 17.56 19.12 -16.02
CA LEU A 20 18.21 19.92 -15.00
C LEU A 20 19.20 19.11 -14.17
N ALA A 21 18.87 17.88 -13.82
CA ALA A 21 19.79 16.97 -13.13
C ALA A 21 21.07 16.77 -13.95
N ARG A 22 20.92 16.41 -15.22
CA ARG A 22 22.07 16.23 -16.15
C ARG A 22 22.93 17.49 -16.28
N LYS A 23 22.29 18.67 -16.40
CA LYS A 23 23.01 19.95 -16.49
C LYS A 23 23.81 20.28 -15.22
N ASN A 24 23.42 19.73 -14.08
CA ASN A 24 24.09 19.93 -12.80
C ASN A 24 24.95 18.74 -12.37
N ASN A 25 25.25 17.80 -13.28
CA ASN A 25 26.02 16.58 -13.01
C ASN A 25 25.43 15.74 -11.86
N LEU A 26 24.10 15.74 -11.74
CA LEU A 26 23.35 14.89 -10.82
C LEU A 26 22.78 13.67 -11.55
N PRO A 27 22.60 12.53 -10.86
CA PRO A 27 21.91 11.39 -11.43
C PRO A 27 20.48 11.77 -11.79
N GLU A 28 19.92 11.08 -12.78
CA GLU A 28 18.50 11.27 -13.15
C GLU A 28 17.59 10.85 -12.00
N PHE A 29 16.42 11.52 -11.94
CA PHE A 29 15.39 11.18 -10.97
C PHE A 29 14.71 9.87 -11.33
N TYR A 30 14.39 9.10 -10.31
CA TYR A 30 13.56 7.91 -10.42
C TYR A 30 12.13 8.29 -10.02
N PHE A 31 11.22 8.31 -10.97
CA PHE A 31 9.87 8.78 -10.76
C PHE A 31 8.91 7.62 -10.53
N MET A 32 8.19 7.66 -9.42
CA MET A 32 7.16 6.69 -9.10
C MET A 32 5.77 7.33 -9.06
N ALA A 33 4.80 6.71 -9.70
CA ALA A 33 3.39 7.07 -9.53
C ALA A 33 2.79 6.31 -8.35
N TYR A 34 1.68 6.79 -7.81
CA TYR A 34 0.91 6.10 -6.78
C TYR A 34 -0.52 5.81 -7.26
N THR A 35 -1.02 4.63 -6.96
CA THR A 35 -2.43 4.28 -7.12
C THR A 35 -2.92 3.41 -5.98
N ALA A 36 -4.22 3.52 -5.67
CA ALA A 36 -4.92 2.64 -4.74
C ALA A 36 -5.84 1.63 -5.46
N ASP A 37 -5.86 1.66 -6.80
CA ASP A 37 -6.68 0.76 -7.61
C ASP A 37 -5.81 -0.19 -8.46
N PRO A 38 -5.83 -1.50 -8.17
CA PRO A 38 -5.07 -2.49 -8.93
C PRO A 38 -5.39 -2.51 -10.44
N ARG A 39 -6.59 -2.10 -10.84
CA ARG A 39 -7.02 -2.08 -12.25
C ARG A 39 -6.33 -0.99 -13.05
N GLU A 40 -5.89 0.05 -12.38
CA GLU A 40 -5.26 1.21 -13.02
C GLU A 40 -3.77 1.03 -13.32
N VAL A 41 -3.09 0.05 -12.73
CA VAL A 41 -1.62 -0.11 -12.88
C VAL A 41 -1.17 -0.25 -14.33
N LYS A 42 -2.04 -0.74 -15.22
CA LYS A 42 -1.78 -0.86 -16.66
C LYS A 42 -2.26 0.34 -17.47
N HIS A 43 -2.79 1.38 -16.83
CA HIS A 43 -3.29 2.54 -17.55
C HIS A 43 -2.13 3.31 -18.20
N PRO A 44 -2.24 3.74 -19.47
CA PRO A 44 -1.16 4.41 -20.22
C PRO A 44 -0.57 5.64 -19.52
N ARG A 45 -1.34 6.32 -18.64
CA ARG A 45 -0.84 7.47 -17.87
C ARG A 45 0.37 7.13 -16.97
N TYR A 46 0.57 5.87 -16.65
CA TYR A 46 1.69 5.43 -15.82
C TYR A 46 2.93 5.02 -16.60
N ASN A 47 2.87 5.03 -17.95
CA ASN A 47 4.00 4.59 -18.78
C ASN A 47 5.25 5.47 -18.63
N VAL A 48 5.06 6.72 -18.26
CA VAL A 48 6.16 7.70 -18.08
C VAL A 48 6.89 7.60 -16.76
N PHE A 49 6.34 6.86 -15.82
CA PHE A 49 6.96 6.64 -14.52
C PHE A 49 7.80 5.36 -14.58
N ASP A 50 8.88 5.34 -13.81
CA ASP A 50 9.74 4.17 -13.69
C ASP A 50 8.98 3.01 -13.04
N ASN A 51 8.27 3.29 -11.95
CA ASN A 51 7.40 2.34 -11.25
C ASN A 51 6.07 2.94 -10.81
N VAL A 52 5.15 2.06 -10.41
CA VAL A 52 3.85 2.40 -9.83
C VAL A 52 3.74 1.80 -8.44
N ILE A 53 3.66 2.64 -7.43
CA ILE A 53 3.38 2.23 -6.05
C ILE A 53 1.90 1.88 -5.95
N LEU A 54 1.60 0.64 -5.60
CA LEU A 54 0.22 0.16 -5.44
C LEU A 54 -0.11 -0.12 -3.99
N SER A 55 -1.08 0.62 -3.44
CA SER A 55 -1.63 0.39 -2.11
C SER A 55 -3.04 -0.20 -2.22
N ASN A 56 -3.16 -1.53 -2.15
CA ASN A 56 -4.47 -2.20 -2.28
C ASN A 56 -5.25 -2.27 -0.95
N ILE A 57 -5.20 -1.21 -0.13
CA ILE A 57 -5.95 -1.14 1.14
C ILE A 57 -7.46 -1.27 0.90
N ASN A 58 -7.97 -0.63 -0.15
CA ASN A 58 -9.39 -0.69 -0.51
C ASN A 58 -9.86 -2.11 -0.82
N GLY A 59 -8.98 -2.97 -1.36
CA GLY A 59 -9.27 -4.38 -1.60
C GLY A 59 -9.63 -5.14 -0.31
N ALA A 60 -9.05 -4.75 0.82
CA ALA A 60 -9.36 -5.36 2.12
C ALA A 60 -10.82 -5.20 2.55
N PHE A 61 -11.43 -4.05 2.21
CA PHE A 61 -12.81 -3.75 2.56
C PHE A 61 -13.83 -4.31 1.54
N GLY A 62 -13.35 -4.84 0.42
CA GLY A 62 -14.15 -5.40 -0.66
C GLY A 62 -14.69 -4.34 -1.61
N GLN A 63 -14.67 -4.66 -2.89
CA GLN A 63 -15.28 -3.84 -3.94
C GLN A 63 -16.78 -4.18 -4.05
N GLY A 64 -17.62 -3.15 -4.08
CA GLY A 64 -19.05 -3.28 -4.32
C GLY A 64 -19.94 -2.93 -3.12
N HIS A 65 -20.83 -2.00 -3.36
CA HIS A 65 -21.88 -1.62 -2.41
C HIS A 65 -23.12 -2.45 -2.71
N SER A 66 -23.27 -3.61 -2.05
CA SER A 66 -24.55 -4.27 -1.99
C SER A 66 -25.53 -3.40 -1.19
N VAL A 67 -26.77 -3.24 -1.66
CA VAL A 67 -27.81 -2.49 -0.94
C VAL A 67 -27.97 -2.98 0.50
N LYS A 68 -27.87 -4.30 0.72
CA LYS A 68 -27.89 -4.90 2.06
C LYS A 68 -26.74 -4.41 2.95
N ARG A 69 -25.55 -4.25 2.38
CA ARG A 69 -24.37 -3.72 3.09
C ARG A 69 -24.57 -2.25 3.43
N LEU A 70 -25.04 -1.46 2.47
CA LEU A 70 -25.32 -0.04 2.69
C LEU A 70 -26.34 0.17 3.80
N LEU A 71 -27.45 -0.57 3.79
CA LEU A 71 -28.47 -0.53 4.86
C LEU A 71 -27.88 -0.92 6.23
N LYS A 72 -27.06 -1.98 6.27
CA LYS A 72 -26.37 -2.38 7.50
C LYS A 72 -25.43 -1.28 8.00
N ASP A 73 -24.66 -0.68 7.12
CA ASP A 73 -23.70 0.38 7.46
C ASP A 73 -24.42 1.62 7.98
N VAL A 74 -25.55 2.00 7.37
CA VAL A 74 -26.41 3.10 7.84
C VAL A 74 -27.00 2.79 9.23
N LEU A 75 -27.49 1.57 9.45
CA LEU A 75 -28.04 1.16 10.76
C LEU A 75 -26.95 1.20 11.84
N ILE A 76 -25.77 0.62 11.59
CA ILE A 76 -24.67 0.62 12.56
C ILE A 76 -24.24 2.05 12.88
N ASN A 77 -24.04 2.88 11.86
CA ASN A 77 -23.61 4.27 12.07
C ASN A 77 -24.67 5.10 12.78
N ARG A 78 -25.94 4.96 12.39
CA ARG A 78 -27.04 5.81 12.89
C ARG A 78 -27.49 5.47 14.30
N PHE A 79 -27.53 4.16 14.64
CA PHE A 79 -28.09 3.71 15.92
C PHE A 79 -27.00 3.33 16.94
N LEU A 80 -25.88 2.77 16.50
CA LEU A 80 -24.82 2.32 17.40
C LEU A 80 -23.66 3.30 17.49
N HIS A 81 -23.60 4.32 16.63
CA HIS A 81 -22.50 5.27 16.54
C HIS A 81 -21.13 4.58 16.43
N LEU A 82 -21.07 3.42 15.75
CA LEU A 82 -19.86 2.64 15.56
C LEU A 82 -19.41 2.68 14.10
N PRO A 83 -18.08 2.55 13.83
CA PRO A 83 -17.59 2.37 12.48
C PRO A 83 -18.14 1.09 11.85
N ALA A 84 -18.71 1.21 10.64
CA ALA A 84 -19.31 0.08 9.94
C ALA A 84 -18.29 -0.73 9.14
N HIS A 85 -17.17 -0.11 8.74
CA HIS A 85 -16.15 -0.72 7.91
C HIS A 85 -15.03 -1.35 8.76
N VAL A 86 -15.37 -2.38 9.53
CA VAL A 86 -14.41 -3.12 10.37
C VAL A 86 -14.10 -4.47 9.73
N VAL A 87 -12.84 -4.74 9.47
CA VAL A 87 -12.36 -6.00 8.89
C VAL A 87 -11.25 -6.57 9.76
N SER A 88 -11.28 -7.87 10.06
CA SER A 88 -10.16 -8.52 10.73
C SER A 88 -8.89 -8.39 9.90
N TYR A 89 -7.78 -7.95 10.52
CA TYR A 89 -6.51 -7.77 9.82
C TYR A 89 -6.03 -9.06 9.15
N ARG A 90 -6.25 -10.23 9.78
CA ARG A 90 -5.99 -11.55 9.18
C ARG A 90 -6.71 -11.77 7.84
N LYS A 91 -7.93 -11.24 7.68
CA LYS A 91 -8.68 -11.30 6.42
C LYS A 91 -8.23 -10.20 5.48
N ALA A 92 -7.90 -9.01 6.01
CA ALA A 92 -7.45 -7.86 5.25
C ALA A 92 -6.16 -8.17 4.48
N ILE A 93 -5.13 -8.72 5.14
CA ILE A 93 -3.85 -9.03 4.50
C ILE A 93 -4.01 -10.00 3.31
N LYS A 94 -4.92 -10.99 3.41
CA LYS A 94 -5.21 -11.90 2.29
C LYS A 94 -5.89 -11.20 1.12
N LYS A 95 -6.80 -10.27 1.41
CA LYS A 95 -7.56 -9.52 0.38
C LYS A 95 -6.74 -8.40 -0.25
N MET A 96 -5.74 -7.88 0.46
CA MET A 96 -4.80 -6.89 -0.08
C MET A 96 -3.86 -7.50 -1.12
N LEU A 97 -3.59 -8.81 -1.06
CA LEU A 97 -2.84 -9.50 -2.11
C LEU A 97 -3.66 -9.49 -3.40
N CYS A 98 -3.04 -9.10 -4.49
CA CYS A 98 -3.71 -9.05 -5.79
C CYS A 98 -2.73 -9.38 -6.92
N PRO A 99 -3.21 -9.92 -8.05
CA PRO A 99 -2.36 -10.29 -9.19
C PRO A 99 -1.55 -9.12 -9.78
N ALA A 100 -2.01 -7.89 -9.56
CA ALA A 100 -1.27 -6.71 -10.02
C ALA A 100 0.12 -6.58 -9.36
N PHE A 101 0.33 -7.17 -8.19
CA PHE A 101 1.64 -7.19 -7.53
C PHE A 101 2.69 -8.02 -8.27
N GLU A 102 2.30 -8.94 -9.15
CA GLU A 102 3.21 -9.74 -9.98
C GLU A 102 3.84 -8.92 -11.13
N ASN A 103 3.25 -7.77 -11.47
CA ASN A 103 3.77 -6.89 -12.51
C ASN A 103 5.11 -6.29 -12.04
N GLU A 104 6.15 -6.40 -12.86
CA GLU A 104 7.51 -5.89 -12.59
C GLU A 104 7.54 -4.40 -12.31
N LYS A 105 6.67 -3.62 -12.96
CA LYS A 105 6.55 -2.17 -12.78
C LYS A 105 5.86 -1.76 -11.47
N VAL A 106 5.20 -2.70 -10.79
CA VAL A 106 4.44 -2.39 -9.57
C VAL A 106 5.30 -2.59 -8.32
N VAL A 107 5.35 -1.57 -7.48
CA VAL A 107 5.96 -1.64 -6.15
C VAL A 107 4.83 -1.78 -5.12
N PRO A 108 4.75 -2.91 -4.40
CA PRO A 108 3.68 -3.15 -3.44
C PRO A 108 3.85 -2.34 -2.17
N VAL A 109 2.72 -2.02 -1.53
CA VAL A 109 2.67 -1.40 -0.21
C VAL A 109 2.22 -2.42 0.83
N VAL A 110 2.98 -2.51 1.93
CA VAL A 110 2.66 -3.29 3.13
C VAL A 110 2.13 -2.36 4.21
N VAL A 111 1.07 -2.78 4.90
CA VAL A 111 0.36 -1.97 5.90
C VAL A 111 0.41 -2.67 7.25
N PRO A 112 1.03 -2.11 8.30
CA PRO A 112 1.15 -2.77 9.61
C PRO A 112 -0.18 -2.82 10.38
N ASN A 113 -0.93 -1.73 10.32
CA ASN A 113 -2.21 -1.53 10.99
C ASN A 113 -3.01 -0.46 10.26
N TRP A 114 -4.29 -0.29 10.63
CA TRP A 114 -5.15 0.72 10.04
C TRP A 114 -6.34 1.01 10.94
N ASP A 115 -6.47 2.24 11.40
CA ASP A 115 -7.65 2.75 12.08
C ASP A 115 -7.92 4.20 11.69
N HIS A 116 -8.83 4.40 10.77
CA HIS A 116 -9.17 5.72 10.26
C HIS A 116 -10.25 6.43 11.09
N SER A 117 -10.69 5.81 12.20
CA SER A 117 -11.74 6.37 13.05
C SER A 117 -11.33 7.67 13.77
N PRO A 118 -10.06 7.91 14.16
CA PRO A 118 -9.68 9.18 14.75
C PRO A 118 -9.92 10.39 13.82
N ARG A 119 -9.84 10.17 12.51
CA ARG A 119 -10.02 11.23 11.49
C ARG A 119 -11.46 11.32 10.98
N LEU A 120 -12.16 10.20 10.81
CA LEU A 120 -13.46 10.12 10.16
C LEU A 120 -14.60 9.68 11.09
N GLY A 121 -14.35 9.43 12.37
CA GLY A 121 -15.37 8.96 13.31
C GLY A 121 -16.00 7.65 12.83
N THR A 122 -17.32 7.59 12.84
CA THR A 122 -18.10 6.41 12.40
C THR A 122 -17.95 6.09 10.91
N GLY A 123 -17.50 7.03 10.09
CA GLY A 123 -17.17 6.82 8.68
C GLY A 123 -15.80 6.17 8.48
N GLY A 124 -15.01 5.99 9.52
CA GLY A 124 -13.70 5.38 9.48
C GLY A 124 -13.73 3.89 9.13
N SER A 125 -12.65 3.43 8.52
CA SER A 125 -12.41 2.01 8.24
C SER A 125 -11.31 1.48 9.16
N ILE A 126 -11.45 0.24 9.65
CA ILE A 126 -10.58 -0.32 10.68
C ILE A 126 -10.13 -1.73 10.31
N PHE A 127 -8.83 -2.00 10.48
CA PHE A 127 -8.30 -3.36 10.55
C PHE A 127 -8.27 -3.81 12.02
N HIS A 128 -9.25 -4.61 12.40
CA HIS A 128 -9.37 -5.13 13.75
C HIS A 128 -8.35 -6.24 14.01
N ASN A 129 -7.77 -6.27 15.23
CA ASN A 129 -6.77 -7.24 15.67
C ASN A 129 -5.52 -7.29 14.77
N SER A 130 -4.97 -6.11 14.43
CA SER A 130 -3.62 -6.01 13.88
C SER A 130 -2.62 -6.41 14.96
N THR A 131 -1.67 -7.29 14.60
CA THR A 131 -0.57 -7.71 15.47
C THR A 131 0.75 -7.78 14.71
N PRO A 132 1.90 -7.67 15.39
CA PRO A 132 3.22 -7.81 14.77
C PRO A 132 3.40 -9.13 14.01
N GLU A 133 2.83 -10.25 14.50
CA GLU A 133 2.91 -11.56 13.84
C GLU A 133 2.12 -11.59 12.52
N LEU A 134 0.95 -10.97 12.50
CA LEU A 134 0.17 -10.85 11.27
C LEU A 134 0.84 -9.91 10.27
N PHE A 135 1.46 -8.84 10.76
CA PHE A 135 2.27 -7.94 9.93
C PHE A 135 3.48 -8.68 9.33
N LYS A 136 4.22 -9.44 10.17
CA LYS A 136 5.30 -10.30 9.71
C LYS A 136 4.86 -11.21 8.57
N ARG A 137 3.70 -11.86 8.71
CA ARG A 137 3.14 -12.70 7.66
C ARG A 137 2.83 -11.90 6.38
N HIS A 138 2.17 -10.74 6.50
CA HIS A 138 1.86 -9.89 5.37
C HIS A 138 3.12 -9.44 4.63
N LEU A 139 4.15 -9.02 5.36
CA LEU A 139 5.44 -8.65 4.79
C LEU A 139 6.10 -9.83 4.08
N THR A 140 6.09 -11.04 4.68
CA THR A 140 6.63 -12.25 4.06
C THR A 140 5.92 -12.58 2.74
N ASP A 141 4.59 -12.56 2.72
CA ASP A 141 3.80 -12.83 1.50
C ASP A 141 4.17 -11.84 0.37
N ILE A 142 4.35 -10.57 0.69
CA ILE A 142 4.76 -9.53 -0.28
C ILE A 142 6.23 -9.71 -0.72
N LEU A 143 7.13 -10.07 0.18
CA LEU A 143 8.53 -10.37 -0.15
C LEU A 143 8.61 -11.54 -1.14
N LEU A 144 7.84 -12.61 -0.92
CA LEU A 144 7.79 -13.77 -1.82
C LEU A 144 7.34 -13.37 -3.23
N ILE A 145 6.28 -12.55 -3.35
CA ILE A 145 5.82 -12.04 -4.65
C ILE A 145 6.90 -11.16 -5.29
N THR A 146 7.54 -10.30 -4.50
CA THR A 146 8.55 -9.36 -5.00
C THR A 146 9.81 -10.10 -5.47
N ARG A 147 10.23 -11.16 -4.79
CA ARG A 147 11.36 -12.02 -5.17
C ARG A 147 11.19 -12.66 -6.56
N GLN A 148 9.96 -13.01 -6.92
CA GLN A 148 9.66 -13.65 -8.22
C GLN A 148 9.74 -12.70 -9.41
N LYS A 149 9.85 -11.39 -9.16
CA LYS A 149 9.95 -10.39 -10.24
C LYS A 149 11.37 -10.32 -10.80
N ARG A 150 11.45 -10.14 -12.11
CA ARG A 150 12.74 -9.91 -12.80
C ARG A 150 13.13 -8.43 -12.75
N VAL A 151 13.37 -7.91 -11.55
CA VAL A 151 13.74 -6.50 -11.34
C VAL A 151 15.12 -6.40 -10.72
N VAL A 152 15.90 -5.40 -11.17
CA VAL A 152 17.27 -5.19 -10.70
C VAL A 152 17.30 -4.80 -9.22
N GLN A 153 16.34 -3.99 -8.78
CA GLN A 153 16.21 -3.54 -7.39
C GLN A 153 14.79 -3.79 -6.89
N PRO A 154 14.57 -4.87 -6.14
CA PRO A 154 13.26 -5.13 -5.53
C PRO A 154 12.96 -4.07 -4.47
N MET A 155 11.78 -3.47 -4.55
CA MET A 155 11.32 -2.44 -3.63
C MET A 155 9.96 -2.80 -3.03
N ILE A 156 9.78 -2.42 -1.76
CA ILE A 156 8.51 -2.51 -1.03
C ILE A 156 8.36 -1.23 -0.22
N PHE A 157 7.17 -0.65 -0.22
CA PHE A 157 6.85 0.47 0.65
C PHE A 157 6.08 0.00 1.88
N ILE A 158 6.43 0.54 3.04
CA ILE A 158 5.65 0.36 4.26
C ILE A 158 4.82 1.63 4.48
N LYS A 159 3.52 1.49 4.49
CA LYS A 159 2.62 2.57 4.85
C LYS A 159 2.07 2.27 6.26
N SER A 160 2.52 3.05 7.28
CA SER A 160 3.53 4.09 7.24
C SER A 160 4.40 4.02 8.50
N TRP A 161 5.37 4.92 8.62
CA TRP A 161 6.20 5.03 9.83
C TRP A 161 5.41 5.65 10.98
N ASN A 162 4.72 6.78 10.77
CA ASN A 162 4.16 7.62 11.83
C ASN A 162 2.81 8.29 11.49
N GLU A 163 1.94 7.65 10.71
CA GLU A 163 0.61 8.20 10.41
C GLU A 163 -0.40 7.82 11.52
N TRP A 164 -0.22 8.40 12.70
CA TRP A 164 -1.06 8.17 13.88
C TRP A 164 -2.51 8.58 13.65
N GLY A 165 -2.76 9.64 12.86
CA GLY A 165 -4.11 10.10 12.54
C GLY A 165 -4.96 9.12 11.75
N GLU A 166 -4.33 8.14 11.10
CA GLU A 166 -5.00 7.03 10.41
C GLU A 166 -4.77 5.68 11.12
N GLY A 167 -4.25 5.71 12.38
CA GLY A 167 -3.89 4.49 13.11
C GLY A 167 -2.99 3.58 12.28
N ASN A 168 -2.09 4.18 11.49
CA ASN A 168 -1.27 3.50 10.52
C ASN A 168 0.21 3.85 10.77
N TYR A 169 0.86 3.12 11.65
CA TYR A 169 2.19 3.46 12.14
C TYR A 169 3.03 2.23 12.47
N MET A 170 4.35 2.41 12.41
CA MET A 170 5.38 1.44 12.84
C MET A 170 6.13 1.92 14.08
N GLU A 171 5.99 3.20 14.45
CA GLU A 171 6.60 3.74 15.66
C GLU A 171 6.18 2.95 16.91
N PRO A 172 7.05 2.89 17.94
CA PRO A 172 6.73 2.21 19.19
C PRO A 172 5.46 2.77 19.83
N ASP A 173 4.56 1.88 20.24
CA ASP A 173 3.32 2.20 20.92
C ASP A 173 3.23 1.58 22.33
N LEU A 174 2.20 1.96 23.08
CA LEU A 174 2.00 1.45 24.44
C LEU A 174 1.56 -0.03 24.46
N ARG A 175 1.01 -0.55 23.36
CA ARG A 175 0.46 -1.90 23.27
C ARG A 175 1.52 -2.92 22.89
N PHE A 176 2.33 -2.60 21.89
CA PHE A 176 3.28 -3.53 21.29
C PHE A 176 4.73 -3.07 21.43
N GLY A 177 4.98 -1.87 21.97
CA GLY A 177 6.33 -1.33 22.04
C GLY A 177 7.00 -1.32 20.67
N LYS A 178 8.19 -1.91 20.56
CA LYS A 178 8.97 -1.98 19.31
C LYS A 178 8.68 -3.21 18.44
N GLN A 179 7.69 -4.04 18.78
CA GLN A 179 7.48 -5.35 18.15
C GLN A 179 7.21 -5.29 16.63
N TYR A 180 6.56 -4.24 16.12
CA TYR A 180 6.38 -4.07 14.67
C TYR A 180 7.71 -3.84 13.95
N ILE A 181 8.59 -3.02 14.52
CA ILE A 181 9.94 -2.77 13.98
C ILE A 181 10.76 -4.05 14.02
N GLU A 182 10.69 -4.78 15.12
CA GLU A 182 11.41 -6.05 15.30
C GLU A 182 10.90 -7.12 14.33
N ALA A 183 9.58 -7.22 14.14
CA ALA A 183 8.97 -8.11 13.16
C ALA A 183 9.46 -7.78 11.74
N CYS A 184 9.50 -6.49 11.37
CA CYS A 184 10.05 -6.03 10.09
C CYS A 184 11.51 -6.44 9.94
N ARG A 185 12.37 -6.10 10.90
CA ARG A 185 13.80 -6.43 10.91
C ARG A 185 14.06 -7.94 10.80
N GLN A 186 13.36 -8.72 11.62
CA GLN A 186 13.52 -10.19 11.60
C GLN A 186 13.09 -10.78 10.27
N THR A 187 12.00 -10.29 9.68
CA THR A 187 11.51 -10.78 8.40
C THR A 187 12.51 -10.49 7.29
N ILE A 188 13.02 -9.27 7.20
CA ILE A 188 13.96 -8.86 6.15
C ILE A 188 15.29 -9.62 6.29
N ASN A 189 15.82 -9.75 7.52
CA ASN A 189 17.10 -10.42 7.77
C ASN A 189 17.04 -11.94 7.55
N ALA A 190 15.88 -12.57 7.77
CA ALA A 190 15.68 -13.98 7.57
C ALA A 190 15.24 -14.35 6.14
N PHE A 191 14.90 -13.34 5.32
CA PHE A 191 14.37 -13.59 3.98
C PHE A 191 15.48 -13.97 3.01
N ASP A 192 15.34 -15.14 2.43
CA ASP A 192 16.23 -15.62 1.38
C ASP A 192 15.81 -15.01 0.03
N TRP A 193 16.68 -14.20 -0.55
CA TRP A 193 16.49 -13.57 -1.86
C TRP A 193 16.95 -14.46 -3.01
N THR A 194 17.60 -15.59 -2.73
CA THR A 194 17.99 -16.52 -3.79
C THR A 194 16.72 -17.15 -4.39
N MET A 195 16.68 -17.20 -5.69
CA MET A 195 15.64 -17.99 -6.37
C MET A 195 16.00 -19.45 -6.19
N ASP A 196 15.08 -20.27 -5.70
CA ASP A 196 15.26 -21.72 -5.72
C ASP A 196 15.64 -22.11 -7.15
N GLY A 197 16.88 -22.64 -7.28
CA GLY A 197 17.52 -22.85 -8.57
C GLY A 197 16.65 -23.66 -9.52
N THR A 198 16.17 -23.00 -10.53
CA THR A 198 15.84 -23.56 -11.83
C THR A 198 16.44 -22.64 -12.87
N LEU A 199 17.67 -22.95 -13.23
CA LEU A 199 18.20 -22.68 -14.56
C LEU A 199 17.53 -23.62 -15.55
#